data_d8c5cbaa0a0dcbf2cb449e0616ec5c17
#
_entry.id   d8c5cbaa0a0dcbf2cb449e0616ec5c17
#
_cell.length_a   1.000
_cell.length_b   1.000
_cell.length_c   1.000
_cell.angle_alpha   90.00
_cell.angle_beta   90.00
_cell.angle_gamma   90.00
#
_symmetry.space_group_name_H-M   'P 1'
#
loop_
_entity.id
_entity.type
_entity.pdbx_description
1 polymer ?
#
loop_
_entity_poly.entity_id
_entity_poly.type
_entity_poly.pdbx_seq_one_letter_code
_entity_poly.pdbx_strand_id
1 'polypeptide(L)'
;AETLCSINDTMETYKKLIAATDELVKSQFIERFGKPGTDPFGWGLTTLGECCELNPRKPKDMNTNIDYSFVAMPSVSEDGRIDSSIERPYSEVCKGFTYFGENDVLFAKITPCMENGKGGVAKKLKNGAGFGSTEFHVLRPIKGISDPYWIYILTIFPKFRSDAEKVMTGTGGQRRVPITYLNEYPIALPPIDLQEQFAAFVRQSDKSKLLISRLKEFILMGYRGHGKM
;
A
#
# COMPACT_ATOMS: atom_id res chain seq x y z
N ALA A 1 8.79 22.42 31.60
CA ALA A 1 7.90 21.26 31.81
C ALA A 1 6.58 21.42 31.05
N GLU A 2 5.85 22.53 31.21
CA GLU A 2 4.54 22.79 30.57
C GLU A 2 4.59 22.76 29.05
N THR A 3 5.62 23.32 28.46
CA THR A 3 5.77 23.37 27.01
C THR A 3 6.03 21.99 26.38
N LEU A 4 6.77 21.11 27.06
CA LEU A 4 6.97 19.73 26.64
C LEU A 4 5.67 18.90 26.74
N CYS A 5 4.85 19.13 27.76
CA CYS A 5 3.51 18.55 27.87
C CYS A 5 2.63 18.96 26.69
N SER A 6 2.55 20.25 26.39
CA SER A 6 1.73 20.78 25.27
C SER A 6 2.14 20.20 23.91
N ILE A 7 3.44 19.93 23.69
CA ILE A 7 3.91 19.29 22.45
C ILE A 7 3.51 17.82 22.40
N ASN A 8 3.69 17.08 23.49
CA ASN A 8 3.28 15.70 23.55
C ASN A 8 1.76 15.56 23.29
N ASP A 9 0.95 16.44 23.86
CA ASP A 9 -0.49 16.46 23.64
C ASP A 9 -0.85 16.76 22.18
N THR A 10 -0.13 17.71 21.57
CA THR A 10 -0.28 18.03 20.15
C THR A 10 0.12 16.85 19.27
N MET A 11 1.22 16.16 19.59
CA MET A 11 1.69 14.99 18.88
C MET A 11 0.70 13.82 18.95
N GLU A 12 0.13 13.58 20.12
CA GLU A 12 -0.91 12.56 20.29
C GLU A 12 -2.18 12.92 19.53
N THR A 13 -2.54 14.19 19.47
CA THR A 13 -3.69 14.67 18.69
C THR A 13 -3.48 14.41 17.20
N TYR A 14 -2.28 14.67 16.65
CA TYR A 14 -1.97 14.36 15.25
C TYR A 14 -2.01 12.86 14.94
N LYS A 15 -1.51 12.02 15.82
CA LYS A 15 -1.61 10.56 15.67
C LYS A 15 -3.07 10.10 15.63
N LYS A 16 -3.89 10.60 16.55
CA LYS A 16 -5.34 10.30 16.60
C LYS A 16 -6.05 10.75 15.32
N LEU A 17 -5.70 11.91 14.78
CA LEU A 17 -6.30 12.43 13.55
C LEU A 17 -5.94 11.57 12.33
N ILE A 18 -4.69 11.12 12.22
CA ILE A 18 -4.26 10.20 11.15
C ILE A 18 -5.01 8.87 11.28
N ALA A 19 -5.06 8.29 12.47
CA ALA A 19 -5.78 7.03 12.70
C ALA A 19 -7.29 7.15 12.40
N ALA A 20 -7.92 8.26 12.79
CA ALA A 20 -9.33 8.54 12.47
C ALA A 20 -9.55 8.67 10.96
N THR A 21 -8.59 9.22 10.22
CA THR A 21 -8.66 9.31 8.75
C THR A 21 -8.57 7.91 8.11
N ASP A 22 -7.73 7.02 8.63
CA ASP A 22 -7.63 5.64 8.15
C ASP A 22 -8.91 4.84 8.42
N GLU A 23 -9.50 5.01 9.61
CA GLU A 23 -10.79 4.39 9.94
C GLU A 23 -11.94 4.95 9.10
N LEU A 24 -11.93 6.24 8.77
CA LEU A 24 -12.90 6.83 7.85
C LEU A 24 -12.80 6.21 6.46
N VAL A 25 -11.60 5.99 5.92
CA VAL A 25 -11.40 5.33 4.62
C VAL A 25 -11.97 3.90 4.64
N LYS A 26 -11.71 3.13 5.70
CA LYS A 26 -12.26 1.77 5.85
C LYS A 26 -13.77 1.78 6.00
N SER A 27 -14.32 2.71 6.78
CA SER A 27 -15.77 2.86 6.94
C SER A 27 -16.45 3.18 5.60
N GLN A 28 -15.89 4.11 4.83
CA GLN A 28 -16.38 4.47 3.50
C GLN A 28 -16.27 3.30 2.49
N PHE A 29 -15.22 2.48 2.60
CA PHE A 29 -15.14 1.24 1.81
C PHE A 29 -16.29 0.29 2.14
N ILE A 30 -16.53 0.03 3.44
CA ILE A 30 -17.60 -0.89 3.87
C ILE A 30 -19.00 -0.36 3.45
N GLU A 31 -19.23 0.94 3.61
CA GLU A 31 -20.50 1.57 3.24
C GLU A 31 -20.78 1.43 1.75
N ARG A 32 -19.77 1.60 0.91
CA ARG A 32 -19.91 1.59 -0.56
C ARG A 32 -19.85 0.20 -1.17
N PHE A 33 -19.06 -0.71 -0.60
CA PHE A 33 -18.71 -1.99 -1.23
C PHE A 33 -19.05 -3.22 -0.37
N GLY A 34 -19.42 -3.02 0.89
CA GLY A 34 -19.57 -4.11 1.85
C GLY A 34 -18.25 -4.56 2.47
N LYS A 35 -18.33 -5.54 3.35
CA LYS A 35 -17.13 -6.13 3.97
C LYS A 35 -16.39 -7.00 2.95
N PRO A 36 -15.05 -7.04 2.97
CA PRO A 36 -14.28 -7.95 2.12
C PRO A 36 -14.79 -9.39 2.17
N GLY A 37 -14.98 -10.00 1.00
CA GLY A 37 -15.50 -11.35 0.85
C GLY A 37 -17.03 -11.46 0.95
N THR A 38 -17.77 -10.35 0.98
CA THR A 38 -19.25 -10.32 0.93
C THR A 38 -19.75 -9.56 -0.28
N ASP A 39 -20.97 -9.81 -0.70
CA ASP A 39 -21.63 -9.10 -1.81
C ASP A 39 -23.03 -8.61 -1.38
N PRO A 40 -23.11 -7.55 -0.56
CA PRO A 40 -24.39 -7.04 -0.09
C PRO A 40 -25.19 -6.29 -1.18
N PHE A 41 -24.57 -5.96 -2.30
CA PHE A 41 -25.20 -5.19 -3.39
C PHE A 41 -25.53 -6.03 -4.62
N GLY A 42 -25.17 -7.32 -4.65
CA GLY A 42 -25.50 -8.23 -5.75
C GLY A 42 -24.71 -7.97 -7.04
N TRP A 43 -23.47 -7.47 -6.94
CA TRP A 43 -22.60 -7.24 -8.12
C TRP A 43 -22.01 -8.53 -8.70
N GLY A 44 -22.09 -9.62 -7.96
CA GLY A 44 -21.48 -10.89 -8.29
C GLY A 44 -20.12 -11.08 -7.64
N LEU A 45 -19.89 -12.29 -7.10
CA LEU A 45 -18.60 -12.68 -6.55
C LEU A 45 -17.68 -13.13 -7.70
N THR A 46 -16.47 -12.61 -7.66
CA THR A 46 -15.34 -13.01 -8.50
C THR A 46 -14.12 -13.25 -7.61
N THR A 47 -12.93 -13.38 -8.17
CA THR A 47 -11.69 -13.50 -7.41
C THR A 47 -10.76 -12.32 -7.66
N LEU A 48 -9.85 -12.09 -6.71
CA LEU A 48 -8.85 -11.02 -6.86
C LEU A 48 -7.94 -11.27 -8.08
N GLY A 49 -7.68 -12.55 -8.41
CA GLY A 49 -6.92 -12.94 -9.61
C GLY A 49 -7.62 -12.63 -10.92
N GLU A 50 -8.95 -12.52 -10.94
CA GLU A 50 -9.70 -12.09 -12.13
C GLU A 50 -9.73 -10.57 -12.28
N CYS A 51 -9.41 -9.83 -11.22
CA CYS A 51 -9.36 -8.38 -11.21
C CYS A 51 -7.95 -7.81 -11.37
N CYS A 52 -6.90 -8.63 -11.15
CA CYS A 52 -5.51 -8.22 -11.18
C CYS A 52 -4.63 -9.24 -11.91
N GLU A 53 -3.66 -8.77 -12.70
CA GLU A 53 -2.52 -9.59 -13.08
C GLU A 53 -1.59 -9.71 -11.87
N LEU A 54 -1.39 -10.94 -11.38
CA LEU A 54 -0.56 -11.20 -10.21
C LEU A 54 0.89 -11.46 -10.60
N ASN A 55 1.83 -10.78 -9.93
CA ASN A 55 3.27 -10.84 -10.19
C ASN A 55 3.61 -10.68 -11.69
N PRO A 56 3.24 -9.55 -12.30
CA PRO A 56 3.45 -9.31 -13.72
C PRO A 56 4.91 -9.47 -14.11
N ARG A 57 5.14 -10.04 -15.28
CA ARG A 57 6.50 -10.16 -15.82
C ARG A 57 6.99 -8.82 -16.33
N LYS A 58 8.28 -8.54 -16.17
CA LYS A 58 8.90 -7.36 -16.77
C LYS A 58 8.80 -7.42 -18.30
N PRO A 59 8.52 -6.30 -18.99
CA PRO A 59 8.52 -6.23 -20.45
C PRO A 59 9.88 -6.63 -21.02
N LYS A 60 9.86 -7.25 -22.19
CA LYS A 60 11.09 -7.65 -22.89
C LYS A 60 11.86 -6.49 -23.52
N ASP A 61 11.16 -5.41 -23.82
CA ASP A 61 11.61 -4.20 -24.47
C ASP A 61 12.00 -3.07 -23.52
N MET A 62 12.22 -3.39 -22.24
CA MET A 62 12.70 -2.39 -21.28
C MET A 62 14.04 -1.80 -21.71
N ASN A 63 14.17 -0.48 -21.56
CA ASN A 63 15.43 0.20 -21.82
C ASN A 63 16.49 -0.21 -20.79
N THR A 64 17.58 -0.81 -21.25
CA THR A 64 18.66 -1.33 -20.41
C THR A 64 19.71 -0.29 -20.00
N ASN A 65 19.63 0.91 -20.57
CA ASN A 65 20.63 1.97 -20.39
C ASN A 65 20.17 3.11 -19.49
N ILE A 66 19.08 2.90 -18.74
CA ILE A 66 18.51 3.91 -17.84
C ILE A 66 18.29 3.33 -16.43
N ASP A 67 18.11 4.23 -15.46
CA ASP A 67 17.82 3.89 -14.09
C ASP A 67 16.32 3.70 -13.89
N TYR A 68 15.98 2.88 -12.89
CA TYR A 68 14.62 2.62 -12.43
C TYR A 68 14.50 2.82 -10.93
N SER A 69 13.29 3.10 -10.45
CA SER A 69 13.05 3.17 -9.02
C SER A 69 13.37 1.84 -8.34
N PHE A 70 13.99 1.91 -7.15
CA PHE A 70 14.28 0.74 -6.34
C PHE A 70 13.57 0.84 -4.99
N VAL A 71 12.70 -0.12 -4.68
CA VAL A 71 11.90 -0.15 -3.46
C VAL A 71 12.28 -1.35 -2.61
N ALA A 72 13.08 -1.11 -1.58
CA ALA A 72 13.38 -2.11 -0.56
C ALA A 72 12.20 -2.26 0.41
N MET A 73 12.15 -3.36 1.19
CA MET A 73 11.09 -3.57 2.18
C MET A 73 10.99 -2.43 3.22
N PRO A 74 12.09 -1.84 3.73
CA PRO A 74 12.02 -0.67 4.61
C PRO A 74 11.44 0.59 3.97
N SER A 75 11.49 0.70 2.64
CA SER A 75 10.92 1.83 1.89
C SER A 75 9.40 1.78 1.77
N VAL A 76 8.76 0.71 2.26
CA VAL A 76 7.30 0.56 2.30
C VAL A 76 6.84 0.63 3.75
N SER A 77 5.95 1.57 4.05
CA SER A 77 5.39 1.76 5.38
C SER A 77 4.11 0.96 5.60
N GLU A 78 3.66 0.91 6.85
CA GLU A 78 2.42 0.25 7.27
C GLU A 78 1.17 1.09 6.95
N ASP A 79 1.35 2.38 6.68
CA ASP A 79 0.29 3.33 6.32
C ASP A 79 0.18 3.58 4.79
N GLY A 80 0.79 2.71 3.98
CA GLY A 80 0.63 2.71 2.52
C GLY A 80 1.57 3.59 1.73
N ARG A 81 2.53 4.24 2.38
CA ARG A 81 3.53 5.06 1.69
C ARG A 81 4.64 4.19 1.12
N ILE A 82 5.01 4.48 -0.11
CA ILE A 82 6.14 3.87 -0.79
C ILE A 82 7.14 4.98 -1.12
N ASP A 83 8.35 4.88 -0.58
CA ASP A 83 9.46 5.72 -0.99
C ASP A 83 10.12 5.10 -2.24
N SER A 84 9.89 5.74 -3.38
CA SER A 84 10.44 5.35 -4.69
C SER A 84 11.59 6.27 -5.15
N SER A 85 12.16 7.06 -4.24
CA SER A 85 13.20 8.05 -4.54
C SER A 85 14.58 7.44 -4.84
N ILE A 86 14.83 6.21 -4.38
CA ILE A 86 16.07 5.50 -4.69
C ILE A 86 16.00 5.01 -6.14
N GLU A 87 17.03 5.33 -6.91
CA GLU A 87 17.17 4.92 -8.30
C GLU A 87 18.37 3.99 -8.44
N ARG A 88 18.28 2.99 -9.32
CA ARG A 88 19.39 2.06 -9.64
C ARG A 88 19.45 1.76 -11.13
N PRO A 89 20.65 1.56 -11.68
CA PRO A 89 20.84 1.11 -13.05
C PRO A 89 20.11 -0.21 -13.32
N TYR A 90 19.54 -0.35 -14.50
CA TYR A 90 18.86 -1.60 -14.90
C TYR A 90 19.73 -2.84 -14.69
N SER A 91 21.04 -2.75 -14.97
CA SER A 91 22.00 -3.85 -14.83
C SER A 91 22.06 -4.42 -13.40
N GLU A 92 21.83 -3.58 -12.39
CA GLU A 92 21.84 -4.00 -10.98
C GLU A 92 20.53 -4.65 -10.53
N VAL A 93 19.41 -4.28 -11.17
CA VAL A 93 18.07 -4.66 -10.69
C VAL A 93 17.33 -5.62 -11.61
N CYS A 94 17.82 -5.87 -12.80
CA CYS A 94 17.15 -6.72 -13.79
C CYS A 94 17.02 -8.20 -13.39
N LYS A 95 17.80 -8.65 -12.39
CA LYS A 95 17.76 -10.01 -11.85
C LYS A 95 17.72 -9.97 -10.33
N GLY A 96 17.03 -10.94 -9.72
CA GLY A 96 17.00 -11.10 -8.25
C GLY A 96 16.05 -10.14 -7.52
N PHE A 97 15.25 -9.35 -8.24
CA PHE A 97 14.28 -8.41 -7.67
C PHE A 97 12.91 -8.55 -8.33
N THR A 98 11.87 -8.14 -7.60
CA THR A 98 10.51 -8.13 -8.11
C THR A 98 10.30 -6.88 -8.94
N TYR A 99 9.83 -7.05 -10.18
CA TYR A 99 9.43 -5.97 -11.08
C TYR A 99 8.00 -5.49 -10.78
N PHE A 100 7.77 -4.19 -10.89
CA PHE A 100 6.44 -3.57 -10.85
C PHE A 100 6.41 -2.29 -11.70
N GLY A 101 5.23 -1.90 -12.13
CA GLY A 101 4.98 -0.69 -12.91
C GLY A 101 4.26 0.39 -12.09
N GLU A 102 4.07 1.55 -12.72
CA GLU A 102 3.24 2.63 -12.18
C GLU A 102 1.81 2.13 -11.93
N ASN A 103 1.25 2.45 -10.76
CA ASN A 103 -0.07 2.02 -10.28
C ASN A 103 -0.19 0.54 -9.88
N ASP A 104 0.87 -0.26 -9.90
CA ASP A 104 0.83 -1.59 -9.31
C ASP A 104 0.69 -1.49 -7.78
N VAL A 105 -0.01 -2.43 -7.18
CA VAL A 105 -0.14 -2.55 -5.72
C VAL A 105 0.92 -3.52 -5.21
N LEU A 106 1.78 -3.04 -4.31
CA LEU A 106 2.76 -3.86 -3.62
C LEU A 106 2.16 -4.41 -2.33
N PHE A 107 2.20 -5.70 -2.16
CA PHE A 107 1.74 -6.42 -0.97
C PHE A 107 2.91 -7.18 -0.37
N ALA A 108 3.34 -6.81 0.85
CA ALA A 108 4.36 -7.56 1.56
C ALA A 108 3.82 -8.94 1.92
N LYS A 109 4.51 -10.00 1.51
CA LYS A 109 4.06 -11.38 1.72
C LYS A 109 4.70 -12.09 2.92
N ILE A 110 5.79 -11.54 3.46
CA ILE A 110 6.61 -12.16 4.50
C ILE A 110 6.29 -11.63 5.91
N THR A 111 6.35 -12.51 6.92
CA THR A 111 6.33 -12.18 8.35
C THR A 111 7.52 -11.29 8.74
N PRO A 112 7.37 -10.24 9.61
CA PRO A 112 6.11 -9.69 10.13
C PRO A 112 5.51 -8.60 9.26
N CYS A 113 6.09 -8.33 8.08
CA CYS A 113 5.70 -7.20 7.23
C CYS A 113 4.26 -7.33 6.70
N MET A 114 3.82 -8.56 6.45
CA MET A 114 2.44 -8.84 6.02
C MET A 114 1.46 -8.50 7.14
N GLU A 115 1.69 -9.02 8.32
CA GLU A 115 0.83 -8.83 9.49
C GLU A 115 0.74 -7.35 9.88
N ASN A 116 1.86 -6.62 9.78
CA ASN A 116 1.95 -5.19 10.05
C ASN A 116 1.32 -4.30 8.96
N GLY A 117 0.76 -4.89 7.90
CA GLY A 117 0.06 -4.11 6.90
C GLY A 117 0.93 -3.46 5.83
N LYS A 118 2.23 -3.76 5.74
CA LYS A 118 3.10 -3.17 4.72
C LYS A 118 2.60 -3.46 3.30
N GLY A 119 2.46 -2.39 2.54
CA GLY A 119 1.99 -2.40 1.16
C GLY A 119 1.62 -1.00 0.70
N GLY A 120 1.22 -0.85 -0.55
CA GLY A 120 0.81 0.45 -1.08
C GLY A 120 0.72 0.45 -2.60
N VAL A 121 0.25 1.57 -3.15
CA VAL A 121 0.20 1.80 -4.59
C VAL A 121 1.51 2.42 -5.06
N ALA A 122 2.22 1.78 -5.97
CA ALA A 122 3.46 2.27 -6.54
C ALA A 122 3.18 3.50 -7.44
N LYS A 123 3.80 4.62 -7.10
CA LYS A 123 3.58 5.92 -7.75
C LYS A 123 4.88 6.66 -7.96
N LYS A 124 4.88 7.54 -8.96
CA LYS A 124 6.01 8.43 -9.28
C LYS A 124 7.31 7.66 -9.51
N LEU A 125 7.18 6.53 -10.17
CA LEU A 125 8.32 5.68 -10.49
C LEU A 125 9.19 6.32 -11.57
N LYS A 126 10.50 6.26 -11.39
CA LYS A 126 11.47 6.65 -12.42
C LYS A 126 11.22 5.82 -13.69
N ASN A 127 11.02 6.49 -14.82
CA ASN A 127 10.71 5.87 -16.10
C ASN A 127 9.49 4.91 -16.07
N GLY A 128 8.54 5.15 -15.15
CA GLY A 128 7.28 4.41 -15.05
C GLY A 128 7.39 2.99 -14.52
N ALA A 129 8.57 2.58 -14.04
CA ALA A 129 8.79 1.22 -13.55
C ALA A 129 9.72 1.19 -12.33
N GLY A 130 9.63 0.10 -11.59
CA GLY A 130 10.47 -0.13 -10.43
C GLY A 130 10.81 -1.61 -10.23
N PHE A 131 11.82 -1.81 -9.41
CA PHE A 131 12.26 -3.10 -8.92
C PHE A 131 12.35 -3.05 -7.40
N GLY A 132 12.15 -4.16 -6.73
CA GLY A 132 12.20 -4.16 -5.27
C GLY A 132 12.36 -5.53 -4.65
N SER A 133 12.11 -5.60 -3.35
CA SER A 133 12.24 -6.82 -2.57
C SER A 133 11.46 -7.98 -3.22
N THR A 134 12.09 -9.16 -3.26
CA THR A 134 11.43 -10.43 -3.67
C THR A 134 10.32 -10.84 -2.71
N GLU A 135 10.21 -10.17 -1.56
CA GLU A 135 9.17 -10.42 -0.56
C GLU A 135 7.89 -9.60 -0.81
N PHE A 136 7.75 -8.99 -1.97
CA PHE A 136 6.47 -8.45 -2.46
C PHE A 136 5.75 -9.45 -3.36
N HIS A 137 4.42 -9.53 -3.22
CA HIS A 137 3.53 -9.81 -4.32
C HIS A 137 3.13 -8.50 -4.98
N VAL A 138 3.00 -8.53 -6.29
CA VAL A 138 2.56 -7.37 -7.10
C VAL A 138 1.19 -7.69 -7.67
N LEU A 139 0.24 -6.78 -7.42
CA LEU A 139 -1.11 -6.86 -7.99
C LEU A 139 -1.24 -5.70 -8.96
N ARG A 140 -1.32 -6.01 -10.25
CA ARG A 140 -1.56 -5.04 -11.31
C ARG A 140 -3.04 -5.00 -11.63
N PRO A 141 -3.75 -3.92 -11.29
CA PRO A 141 -5.15 -3.79 -11.62
C PRO A 141 -5.39 -3.89 -13.12
N ILE A 142 -6.43 -4.61 -13.54
CA ILE A 142 -6.80 -4.71 -14.93
C ILE A 142 -7.60 -3.46 -15.31
N LYS A 143 -7.13 -2.76 -16.34
CA LYS A 143 -7.74 -1.51 -16.81
C LYS A 143 -9.22 -1.70 -17.17
N GLY A 144 -10.07 -0.84 -16.61
CA GLY A 144 -11.53 -0.89 -16.80
C GLY A 144 -12.24 -1.93 -15.94
N ILE A 145 -11.52 -2.73 -15.16
CA ILE A 145 -12.07 -3.73 -14.24
C ILE A 145 -11.82 -3.34 -12.80
N SER A 146 -10.59 -2.96 -12.44
CA SER A 146 -10.25 -2.61 -11.07
C SER A 146 -9.37 -1.37 -10.95
N ASP A 147 -9.52 -0.65 -9.83
CA ASP A 147 -8.73 0.54 -9.47
C ASP A 147 -7.65 0.18 -8.45
N PRO A 148 -6.42 0.70 -8.57
CA PRO A 148 -5.30 0.38 -7.66
C PRO A 148 -5.57 0.76 -6.19
N TYR A 149 -6.25 1.86 -5.91
CA TYR A 149 -6.56 2.25 -4.54
C TYR A 149 -7.67 1.39 -3.93
N TRP A 150 -8.66 1.00 -4.74
CA TRP A 150 -9.69 0.07 -4.29
C TRP A 150 -9.07 -1.29 -3.93
N ILE A 151 -8.19 -1.85 -4.77
CA ILE A 151 -7.43 -3.07 -4.48
C ILE A 151 -6.54 -2.90 -3.24
N TYR A 152 -5.79 -1.79 -3.15
CA TYR A 152 -4.92 -1.56 -2.00
C TYR A 152 -5.72 -1.54 -0.69
N ILE A 153 -6.80 -0.75 -0.62
CA ILE A 153 -7.63 -0.66 0.59
C ILE A 153 -8.23 -2.02 0.96
N LEU A 154 -8.69 -2.82 0.00
CA LEU A 154 -9.12 -4.20 0.24
C LEU A 154 -8.03 -5.01 0.98
N THR A 155 -6.77 -4.90 0.55
CA THR A 155 -5.67 -5.69 1.10
C THR A 155 -5.24 -5.28 2.51
N ILE A 156 -5.62 -4.10 3.01
CA ILE A 156 -5.28 -3.64 4.37
C ILE A 156 -6.36 -3.95 5.40
N PHE A 157 -7.51 -4.52 5.00
CA PHE A 157 -8.53 -4.90 5.96
C PHE A 157 -8.02 -5.98 6.92
N PRO A 158 -8.35 -5.88 8.24
CA PRO A 158 -7.93 -6.88 9.23
C PRO A 158 -8.37 -8.31 8.87
N LYS A 159 -9.58 -8.46 8.32
CA LYS A 159 -10.08 -9.78 7.88
C LYS A 159 -9.21 -10.34 6.75
N PHE A 160 -8.87 -9.55 5.73
CA PHE A 160 -8.00 -9.98 4.63
C PHE A 160 -6.64 -10.46 5.15
N ARG A 161 -6.01 -9.66 6.04
CA ARG A 161 -4.71 -9.98 6.64
C ARG A 161 -4.77 -11.21 7.56
N SER A 162 -5.81 -11.31 8.38
CA SER A 162 -6.01 -12.48 9.26
C SER A 162 -6.25 -13.77 8.46
N ASP A 163 -6.99 -13.71 7.35
CA ASP A 163 -7.19 -14.86 6.50
C ASP A 163 -5.90 -15.23 5.74
N ALA A 164 -5.12 -14.24 5.30
CA ALA A 164 -3.79 -14.44 4.70
C ALA A 164 -2.83 -15.12 5.69
N GLU A 165 -2.82 -14.71 6.96
CA GLU A 165 -1.96 -15.26 8.00
C GLU A 165 -2.21 -16.77 8.23
N LYS A 166 -3.46 -17.20 8.17
CA LYS A 166 -3.85 -18.62 8.38
C LYS A 166 -3.28 -19.54 7.31
N VAL A 167 -3.05 -19.05 6.10
CA VAL A 167 -2.56 -19.83 4.95
C VAL A 167 -1.06 -19.64 4.69
N MET A 168 -0.38 -18.83 5.51
CA MET A 168 1.07 -18.61 5.35
C MET A 168 1.86 -19.91 5.53
N THR A 169 2.82 -20.14 4.65
CA THR A 169 3.73 -21.28 4.66
C THR A 169 5.17 -20.85 4.97
N GLY A 170 5.97 -21.77 5.49
CA GLY A 170 7.35 -21.53 5.90
C GLY A 170 7.58 -21.83 7.38
N THR A 171 8.83 -21.67 7.85
CA THR A 171 9.27 -21.98 9.21
C THR A 171 10.06 -20.84 9.82
N GLY A 172 10.25 -20.88 11.14
CA GLY A 172 11.20 -20.01 11.86
C GLY A 172 10.94 -18.51 11.74
N GLY A 173 9.68 -18.07 11.75
CA GLY A 173 9.35 -16.63 11.66
C GLY A 173 9.52 -16.04 10.25
N GLN A 174 9.79 -16.87 9.24
CA GLN A 174 9.86 -16.48 7.83
C GLN A 174 8.75 -17.11 7.00
N ARG A 175 7.51 -16.98 7.49
CA ARG A 175 6.33 -17.44 6.76
C ARG A 175 5.98 -16.45 5.64
N ARG A 176 5.36 -16.96 4.57
CA ARG A 176 4.97 -16.18 3.40
C ARG A 176 3.56 -16.52 2.96
N VAL A 177 2.80 -15.52 2.57
CA VAL A 177 1.50 -15.72 1.93
C VAL A 177 1.72 -16.32 0.55
N PRO A 178 1.10 -17.48 0.22
CA PRO A 178 1.18 -18.04 -1.12
C PRO A 178 0.38 -17.20 -2.11
N ILE A 179 0.83 -17.14 -3.36
CA ILE A 179 0.15 -16.39 -4.42
C ILE A 179 -1.27 -16.91 -4.70
N THR A 180 -1.51 -18.19 -4.47
CA THR A 180 -2.82 -18.83 -4.62
C THR A 180 -3.88 -18.21 -3.73
N TYR A 181 -3.52 -17.75 -2.51
CA TYR A 181 -4.42 -17.02 -1.64
C TYR A 181 -4.93 -15.73 -2.31
N LEU A 182 -4.03 -14.94 -2.91
CA LEU A 182 -4.43 -13.72 -3.60
C LEU A 182 -5.25 -14.04 -4.86
N ASN A 183 -4.86 -15.09 -5.59
CA ASN A 183 -5.56 -15.49 -6.80
C ASN A 183 -7.01 -15.91 -6.55
N GLU A 184 -7.24 -16.60 -5.45
CA GLU A 184 -8.54 -17.23 -5.13
C GLU A 184 -9.37 -16.42 -4.13
N TYR A 185 -8.84 -15.30 -3.62
CA TYR A 185 -9.56 -14.51 -2.62
C TYR A 185 -10.86 -13.94 -3.19
N PRO A 186 -12.02 -14.29 -2.58
CA PRO A 186 -13.33 -13.88 -3.12
C PRO A 186 -13.57 -12.39 -2.87
N ILE A 187 -14.03 -11.69 -3.89
CA ILE A 187 -14.42 -10.28 -3.83
C ILE A 187 -15.71 -10.06 -4.61
N ALA A 188 -16.55 -9.13 -4.15
CA ALA A 188 -17.57 -8.55 -4.99
C ALA A 188 -16.95 -7.49 -5.88
N LEU A 189 -17.26 -7.49 -7.18
CA LEU A 189 -16.67 -6.57 -8.15
C LEU A 189 -17.63 -5.39 -8.42
N PRO A 190 -17.47 -4.23 -7.76
CA PRO A 190 -18.30 -3.08 -8.01
C PRO A 190 -18.00 -2.46 -9.38
N PRO A 191 -18.95 -1.71 -9.97
CA PRO A 191 -18.70 -0.93 -11.18
C PRO A 191 -17.46 -0.05 -11.06
N ILE A 192 -16.67 0.04 -12.13
CA ILE A 192 -15.39 0.77 -12.13
C ILE A 192 -15.53 2.24 -11.71
N ASP A 193 -16.62 2.90 -12.12
CA ASP A 193 -16.90 4.30 -11.76
C ASP A 193 -17.01 4.51 -10.25
N LEU A 194 -17.58 3.55 -9.51
CA LEU A 194 -17.68 3.60 -8.05
C LEU A 194 -16.31 3.39 -7.40
N GLN A 195 -15.48 2.50 -7.96
CA GLN A 195 -14.12 2.29 -7.51
C GLN A 195 -13.26 3.56 -7.71
N GLU A 196 -13.38 4.21 -8.88
CA GLU A 196 -12.65 5.46 -9.20
C GLU A 196 -13.08 6.64 -8.32
N GLN A 197 -14.36 6.78 -8.01
CA GLN A 197 -14.88 7.76 -7.05
C GLN A 197 -14.30 7.52 -5.65
N PHE A 198 -14.27 6.28 -5.20
CA PHE A 198 -13.66 5.92 -3.94
C PHE A 198 -12.15 6.18 -3.94
N ALA A 199 -11.45 5.84 -5.02
CA ALA A 199 -10.03 6.13 -5.19
C ALA A 199 -9.72 7.63 -5.12
N ALA A 200 -10.58 8.48 -5.67
CA ALA A 200 -10.45 9.93 -5.53
C ALA A 200 -10.55 10.39 -4.06
N PHE A 201 -11.48 9.82 -3.30
CA PHE A 201 -11.62 10.06 -1.87
C PHE A 201 -10.38 9.60 -1.08
N VAL A 202 -9.84 8.40 -1.36
CA VAL A 202 -8.62 7.88 -0.73
C VAL A 202 -7.44 8.81 -1.00
N ARG A 203 -7.23 9.23 -2.25
CA ARG A 203 -6.16 10.17 -2.63
C ARG A 203 -6.27 11.51 -1.90
N GLN A 204 -7.48 12.02 -1.68
CA GLN A 204 -7.69 13.24 -0.90
C GLN A 204 -7.36 13.03 0.58
N SER A 205 -7.76 11.90 1.15
CA SER A 205 -7.43 11.51 2.52
C SER A 205 -5.92 11.39 2.74
N ASP A 206 -5.19 10.79 1.79
CA ASP A 206 -3.73 10.68 1.86
C ASP A 206 -3.03 12.04 1.78
N LYS A 207 -3.52 12.99 0.95
CA LYS A 207 -3.03 14.37 0.94
C LYS A 207 -3.21 15.03 2.30
N SER A 208 -4.35 14.85 2.95
CA SER A 208 -4.63 15.39 4.28
C SER A 208 -3.68 14.80 5.33
N LYS A 209 -3.47 13.49 5.33
CA LYS A 209 -2.49 12.82 6.22
C LYS A 209 -1.07 13.34 6.00
N LEU A 210 -0.67 13.57 4.76
CA LEU A 210 0.65 14.14 4.44
C LEU A 210 0.81 15.56 4.98
N LEU A 211 -0.21 16.40 4.87
CA LEU A 211 -0.19 17.76 5.43
C LEU A 211 -0.08 17.72 6.96
N ILE A 212 -0.84 16.87 7.63
CA ILE A 212 -0.77 16.65 9.08
C ILE A 212 0.64 16.23 9.49
N SER A 213 1.24 15.27 8.76
CA SER A 213 2.60 14.78 9.03
C SER A 213 3.66 15.90 8.87
N ARG A 214 3.54 16.74 7.86
CA ARG A 214 4.45 17.88 7.64
C ARG A 214 4.30 18.95 8.72
N LEU A 215 3.08 19.26 9.15
CA LEU A 215 2.83 20.18 10.27
C LEU A 215 3.48 19.67 11.56
N LYS A 216 3.35 18.37 11.82
CA LYS A 216 4.01 17.70 12.93
C LYS A 216 5.54 17.89 12.90
N GLU A 217 6.16 17.63 11.75
CA GLU A 217 7.62 17.78 11.57
C GLU A 217 8.06 19.24 11.76
N PHE A 218 7.30 20.20 11.22
CA PHE A 218 7.58 21.62 11.35
C PHE A 218 7.56 22.08 12.82
N ILE A 219 6.57 21.65 13.60
CA ILE A 219 6.48 21.95 15.03
C ILE A 219 7.68 21.36 15.78
N LEU A 220 8.09 20.12 15.47
CA LEU A 220 9.26 19.48 16.09
C LEU A 220 10.58 20.19 15.74
N MET A 221 10.76 20.67 14.51
CA MET A 221 11.96 21.41 14.08
C MET A 221 12.03 22.79 14.74
N GLY A 222 10.93 23.52 14.83
CA GLY A 222 10.87 24.81 15.52
C GLY A 222 11.31 24.71 16.98
N TYR A 223 11.03 23.58 17.61
CA TYR A 223 11.39 23.34 19.01
C TYR A 223 12.87 22.97 19.21
N ARG A 224 13.46 22.20 18.30
CA ARG A 224 14.89 21.84 18.37
C ARG A 224 15.80 23.06 18.18
N GLY A 225 15.30 24.08 17.49
CA GLY A 225 16.03 25.35 17.28
C GLY A 225 16.13 26.24 18.51
N HIS A 226 15.16 26.17 19.44
CA HIS A 226 15.10 27.03 20.63
C HIS A 226 15.77 26.42 21.88
N GLY A 227 16.21 25.14 21.81
CA GLY A 227 16.87 24.46 22.93
C GLY A 227 18.41 24.56 22.94
N LYS A 228 19.00 25.43 22.10
CA LYS A 228 20.46 25.65 22.01
C LYS A 228 20.87 27.10 22.31
N MET A 229 20.18 27.78 23.17
CA MET A 229 20.66 29.01 23.77
C MET A 229 20.83 28.84 25.29
#